data_8b47636ceae41086abf51986436e573b
#
_entry.id   8b47636ceae41086abf51986436e573b
#
_cell.length_a   1.000
_cell.length_b   1.000
_cell.length_c   1.000
_cell.angle_alpha   90.00
_cell.angle_beta   90.00
_cell.angle_gamma   90.00
#
_symmetry.space_group_name_H-M   'P 1'
#
loop_
_entity.id
_entity.type
_entity.pdbx_description
1 polymer ?
#
loop_
_entity_poly.entity_id
_entity_poly.type
_entity_poly.pdbx_seq_one_letter_code
_entity_poly.pdbx_strand_id
1 'polypeptide(L)'
;MDSINIKGLEVFAHHGVYREENVLGQKFVVDVSMQVSTQEAGRSDDIRKSVNYGSVCDGIQKVMKNRNYKLIETVAEEIADMILLTYDDVRGVNVTVKKPWAPVMVHVDTVSVSISRKKHTAYLGLGSNIGDRESYLDMAIDELNKDKYTKVTRVSDFIETEPFSSNVFILSIL
;
A
#
# COMPACT_ATOMS: atom_id res chain seq x y z
N MET A 1 5.45 9.10 15.77
CA MET A 1 4.40 8.92 14.77
C MET A 1 3.35 8.04 15.41
N ASP A 2 2.07 8.43 15.31
CA ASP A 2 0.99 7.72 15.99
C ASP A 2 0.59 6.48 15.19
N SER A 3 -0.25 5.61 15.78
CA SER A 3 -0.77 4.44 15.09
C SER A 3 -2.21 4.14 15.45
N ILE A 4 -2.97 3.66 14.47
CA ILE A 4 -4.27 3.03 14.67
C ILE A 4 -4.08 1.53 14.50
N ASN A 5 -4.55 0.75 15.48
CA ASN A 5 -4.31 -0.68 15.53
C ASN A 5 -5.62 -1.47 15.46
N ILE A 6 -5.65 -2.46 14.58
CA ILE A 6 -6.67 -3.51 14.51
C ILE A 6 -6.00 -4.80 14.97
N LYS A 7 -6.54 -5.47 15.98
CA LYS A 7 -5.98 -6.72 16.51
C LYS A 7 -7.04 -7.80 16.56
N GLY A 8 -6.66 -8.98 16.13
CA GLY A 8 -7.51 -10.15 16.23
C GLY A 8 -8.71 -10.15 15.27
N LEU A 9 -8.60 -9.51 14.09
CA LEU A 9 -9.66 -9.58 13.08
C LEU A 9 -9.74 -11.01 12.53
N GLU A 10 -10.78 -11.72 12.89
CA GLU A 10 -11.02 -13.07 12.39
C GLU A 10 -11.71 -13.06 11.03
N VAL A 11 -11.15 -13.81 10.09
CA VAL A 11 -11.73 -13.98 8.76
C VAL A 11 -11.67 -15.45 8.38
N PHE A 12 -12.81 -16.00 7.93
CA PHE A 12 -12.84 -17.33 7.33
C PHE A 12 -12.56 -17.21 5.84
N ALA A 13 -11.54 -17.94 5.36
CA ALA A 13 -11.07 -17.87 3.99
C ALA A 13 -10.47 -19.20 3.52
N HIS A 14 -10.16 -19.31 2.21
CA HIS A 14 -9.77 -20.55 1.55
C HIS A 14 -8.35 -20.49 1.01
N HIS A 15 -7.42 -19.94 1.81
CA HIS A 15 -6.01 -19.78 1.40
C HIS A 15 -5.20 -21.00 1.80
N GLY A 16 -4.29 -21.41 0.96
CA GLY A 16 -3.34 -22.47 1.22
C GLY A 16 -2.88 -23.18 -0.05
N VAL A 17 -1.86 -24.01 0.07
CA VAL A 17 -1.28 -24.79 -1.01
C VAL A 17 -2.05 -26.09 -1.24
N TYR A 18 -2.56 -26.69 -0.17
CA TYR A 18 -3.29 -27.95 -0.25
C TYR A 18 -4.72 -27.75 -0.76
N ARG A 19 -5.18 -28.70 -1.58
CA ARG A 19 -6.54 -28.67 -2.14
C ARG A 19 -7.61 -28.62 -1.04
N GLU A 20 -7.39 -29.34 0.05
CA GLU A 20 -8.30 -29.45 1.20
C GLU A 20 -8.50 -28.08 1.85
N GLU A 21 -7.47 -27.27 1.97
CA GLU A 21 -7.55 -25.91 2.49
C GLU A 21 -8.41 -25.00 1.61
N ASN A 22 -8.29 -25.17 0.29
CA ASN A 22 -9.05 -24.40 -0.68
C ASN A 22 -10.54 -24.82 -0.75
N VAL A 23 -10.85 -26.06 -0.39
CA VAL A 23 -12.24 -26.58 -0.40
C VAL A 23 -12.93 -26.33 0.95
N LEU A 24 -12.28 -26.69 2.05
CA LEU A 24 -12.87 -26.60 3.38
C LEU A 24 -12.78 -25.18 3.96
N GLY A 25 -11.72 -24.46 3.63
CA GLY A 25 -11.43 -23.19 4.25
C GLY A 25 -10.98 -23.32 5.70
N GLN A 26 -10.56 -22.21 6.29
CA GLN A 26 -10.17 -22.15 7.70
C GLN A 26 -10.21 -20.72 8.22
N LYS A 27 -10.08 -20.60 9.54
CA LYS A 27 -9.95 -19.32 10.22
C LYS A 27 -8.54 -18.76 10.02
N PHE A 28 -8.49 -17.49 9.66
CA PHE A 28 -7.30 -16.63 9.71
C PHE A 28 -7.54 -15.53 10.72
N VAL A 29 -6.46 -15.02 11.30
CA VAL A 29 -6.50 -13.87 12.20
C VAL A 29 -5.54 -12.82 11.69
N VAL A 30 -6.03 -11.59 11.52
CA VAL A 30 -5.25 -10.48 10.95
C VAL A 30 -5.08 -9.40 12.01
N ASP A 31 -3.82 -8.99 12.21
CA ASP A 31 -3.48 -7.80 12.96
C ASP A 31 -2.91 -6.75 12.00
N VAL A 32 -3.33 -5.50 12.17
CA VAL A 32 -2.84 -4.38 11.37
C VAL A 32 -2.50 -3.21 12.29
N SER A 33 -1.35 -2.57 12.04
CA SER A 33 -0.95 -1.32 12.66
C SER A 33 -0.65 -0.30 11.58
N MET A 34 -1.47 0.74 11.47
CA MET A 34 -1.37 1.81 10.48
C MET A 34 -0.67 3.03 11.09
N GLN A 35 0.41 3.48 10.50
CA GLN A 35 1.13 4.70 10.88
C GLN A 35 0.41 5.92 10.31
N VAL A 36 -0.18 6.73 11.19
CA VAL A 36 -0.98 7.91 10.85
C VAL A 36 -0.69 9.06 11.81
N SER A 37 -1.10 10.28 11.45
CA SER A 37 -1.18 11.38 12.40
C SER A 37 -2.59 11.44 13.00
N THR A 38 -2.71 11.28 14.32
CA THR A 38 -4.01 11.31 15.01
C THR A 38 -4.31 12.64 15.67
N GLN A 39 -3.35 13.56 15.68
CA GLN A 39 -3.43 14.81 16.45
C GLN A 39 -4.58 15.70 16.03
N GLU A 40 -4.79 15.88 14.74
CA GLU A 40 -5.84 16.77 14.24
C GLU A 40 -7.24 16.19 14.49
N ALA A 41 -7.41 14.90 14.22
CA ALA A 41 -8.63 14.17 14.51
C ALA A 41 -8.97 14.22 16.01
N GLY A 42 -7.97 13.95 16.87
CA GLY A 42 -8.15 13.96 18.32
C GLY A 42 -8.47 15.33 18.91
N ARG A 43 -8.02 16.42 18.26
CA ARG A 43 -8.33 17.78 18.71
C ARG A 43 -9.70 18.29 18.23
N SER A 44 -10.13 17.84 17.07
CA SER A 44 -11.38 18.33 16.43
C SER A 44 -12.56 17.39 16.58
N ASP A 45 -12.35 16.17 17.07
CA ASP A 45 -13.33 15.07 17.13
C ASP A 45 -14.04 14.84 15.77
N ASP A 46 -13.28 14.94 14.69
CA ASP A 46 -13.77 14.83 13.31
C ASP A 46 -13.22 13.56 12.65
N ILE A 47 -14.12 12.60 12.39
CA ILE A 47 -13.77 11.32 11.74
C ILE A 47 -13.17 11.51 10.33
N ARG A 48 -13.50 12.60 9.63
CA ARG A 48 -12.95 12.89 8.30
C ARG A 48 -11.45 13.17 8.31
N LYS A 49 -10.89 13.45 9.50
CA LYS A 49 -9.46 13.68 9.72
C LYS A 49 -8.73 12.44 10.30
N SER A 50 -9.39 11.30 10.25
CA SER A 50 -8.86 10.03 10.74
C SER A 50 -9.13 8.90 9.74
N VAL A 51 -8.42 7.80 9.92
CA VAL A 51 -8.69 6.57 9.15
C VAL A 51 -9.86 5.83 9.80
N ASN A 52 -10.92 5.62 9.03
CA ASN A 52 -12.05 4.79 9.47
C ASN A 52 -11.62 3.31 9.49
N TYR A 53 -11.28 2.81 10.67
CA TYR A 53 -10.86 1.43 10.85
C TYR A 53 -11.97 0.40 10.54
N GLY A 54 -13.25 0.76 10.61
CA GLY A 54 -14.35 -0.09 10.17
C GLY A 54 -14.24 -0.37 8.67
N SER A 55 -14.05 0.69 7.86
CA SER A 55 -13.83 0.55 6.41
C SER A 55 -12.56 -0.24 6.09
N VAL A 56 -11.52 -0.14 6.92
CA VAL A 56 -10.31 -0.96 6.77
C VAL A 56 -10.62 -2.43 7.01
N CYS A 57 -11.37 -2.77 8.06
CA CYS A 57 -11.81 -4.14 8.34
C CYS A 57 -12.62 -4.73 7.18
N ASP A 58 -13.54 -3.95 6.61
CA ASP A 58 -14.32 -4.37 5.44
C ASP A 58 -13.42 -4.60 4.22
N GLY A 59 -12.43 -3.73 4.01
CA GLY A 59 -11.44 -3.87 2.95
C GLY A 59 -10.62 -5.15 3.08
N ILE A 60 -10.13 -5.45 4.30
CA ILE A 60 -9.38 -6.66 4.60
C ILE A 60 -10.24 -7.91 4.31
N GLN A 61 -11.50 -7.91 4.76
CA GLN A 61 -12.40 -9.03 4.48
C GLN A 61 -12.63 -9.23 2.97
N LYS A 62 -12.77 -8.14 2.20
CA LYS A 62 -12.90 -8.20 0.73
C LYS A 62 -11.65 -8.79 0.10
N VAL A 63 -10.46 -8.33 0.45
CA VAL A 63 -9.18 -8.89 -0.04
C VAL A 63 -9.12 -10.39 0.21
N MET A 64 -9.41 -10.83 1.44
CA MET A 64 -9.32 -12.24 1.82
C MET A 64 -10.39 -13.14 1.21
N LYS A 65 -11.54 -12.58 0.79
CA LYS A 65 -12.65 -13.35 0.20
C LYS A 65 -12.67 -13.30 -1.33
N ASN A 66 -11.93 -12.36 -1.95
CA ASN A 66 -12.00 -12.12 -3.38
C ASN A 66 -11.42 -13.28 -4.21
N ARG A 67 -10.35 -13.90 -3.74
CA ARG A 67 -9.72 -15.08 -4.36
C ARG A 67 -8.94 -15.91 -3.36
N ASN A 68 -8.66 -17.16 -3.74
CA ASN A 68 -7.82 -18.04 -2.94
C ASN A 68 -6.34 -17.78 -3.26
N TYR A 69 -5.57 -17.45 -2.23
CA TYR A 69 -4.13 -17.28 -2.33
C TYR A 69 -3.43 -18.56 -1.85
N LYS A 70 -2.32 -18.91 -2.49
CA LYS A 70 -1.51 -20.06 -2.07
C LYS A 70 -0.73 -19.77 -0.79
N LEU A 71 -0.24 -18.55 -0.66
CA LEU A 71 0.68 -18.12 0.39
C LEU A 71 0.04 -17.04 1.26
N ILE A 72 0.22 -17.14 2.57
CA ILE A 72 -0.21 -16.08 3.51
C ILE A 72 0.63 -14.81 3.38
N GLU A 73 1.84 -14.92 2.83
CA GLU A 73 2.69 -13.80 2.43
C GLU A 73 1.98 -12.93 1.39
N THR A 74 1.38 -13.56 0.38
CA THR A 74 0.62 -12.83 -0.65
C THR A 74 -0.61 -12.14 -0.05
N VAL A 75 -1.30 -12.81 0.89
CA VAL A 75 -2.43 -12.20 1.61
C VAL A 75 -1.98 -10.95 2.36
N ALA A 76 -0.83 -11.03 3.05
CA ALA A 76 -0.29 -9.90 3.79
C ALA A 76 0.08 -8.71 2.87
N GLU A 77 0.70 -8.98 1.71
CA GLU A 77 1.04 -7.96 0.71
C GLU A 77 -0.22 -7.28 0.14
N GLU A 78 -1.23 -8.05 -0.26
CA GLU A 78 -2.48 -7.52 -0.80
C GLU A 78 -3.24 -6.65 0.22
N ILE A 79 -3.20 -7.02 1.51
CA ILE A 79 -3.77 -6.21 2.58
C ILE A 79 -2.97 -4.91 2.73
N ALA A 80 -1.64 -4.97 2.73
CA ALA A 80 -0.79 -3.80 2.85
C ALA A 80 -0.99 -2.84 1.67
N ASP A 81 -1.03 -3.35 0.45
CA ASP A 81 -1.30 -2.60 -0.78
C ASP A 81 -2.67 -1.92 -0.72
N MET A 82 -3.71 -2.66 -0.37
CA MET A 82 -5.07 -2.12 -0.25
C MET A 82 -5.10 -0.94 0.71
N ILE A 83 -4.44 -1.06 1.87
CA ILE A 83 -4.41 0.01 2.87
C ILE A 83 -3.64 1.22 2.37
N LEU A 84 -2.41 1.01 1.86
CA LEU A 84 -1.54 2.11 1.43
C LEU A 84 -2.08 2.84 0.19
N LEU A 85 -2.74 2.14 -0.73
CA LEU A 85 -3.30 2.74 -1.93
C LEU A 85 -4.65 3.42 -1.70
N THR A 86 -5.43 2.96 -0.71
CA THR A 86 -6.78 3.50 -0.46
C THR A 86 -6.76 4.70 0.51
N TYR A 87 -5.84 4.68 1.50
CA TYR A 87 -5.83 5.68 2.57
C TYR A 87 -4.59 6.57 2.45
N ASP A 88 -4.78 7.78 1.91
CA ASP A 88 -3.68 8.71 1.66
C ASP A 88 -2.93 9.11 2.95
N ASP A 89 -3.63 9.22 4.07
CA ASP A 89 -3.09 9.59 5.38
C ASP A 89 -2.23 8.49 6.04
N VAL A 90 -2.35 7.24 5.57
CA VAL A 90 -1.52 6.13 6.05
C VAL A 90 -0.16 6.20 5.39
N ARG A 91 0.88 6.42 6.18
CA ARG A 91 2.27 6.50 5.71
C ARG A 91 2.99 5.17 5.72
N GLY A 92 2.57 4.27 6.59
CA GLY A 92 3.12 2.92 6.70
C GLY A 92 2.15 1.98 7.38
N VAL A 93 2.32 0.70 7.14
CA VAL A 93 1.48 -0.35 7.69
C VAL A 93 2.31 -1.57 8.08
N ASN A 94 2.03 -2.13 9.25
CA ASN A 94 2.47 -3.46 9.64
C ASN A 94 1.27 -4.39 9.57
N VAL A 95 1.40 -5.49 8.84
CA VAL A 95 0.36 -6.50 8.67
C VAL A 95 0.89 -7.82 9.18
N THR A 96 0.13 -8.49 10.05
CA THR A 96 0.40 -9.87 10.48
C THR A 96 -0.81 -10.72 10.12
N VAL A 97 -0.57 -11.74 9.31
CA VAL A 97 -1.57 -12.77 8.98
C VAL A 97 -1.22 -14.05 9.71
N LYS A 98 -2.12 -14.52 10.55
CA LYS A 98 -1.98 -15.73 11.36
C LYS A 98 -2.89 -16.83 10.81
N LYS A 99 -2.38 -18.06 10.82
CA LYS A 99 -3.05 -19.27 10.37
C LYS A 99 -3.04 -20.29 11.51
N PRO A 100 -4.00 -20.18 12.49
CA PRO A 100 -4.01 -21.04 13.69
C PRO A 100 -4.17 -22.52 13.37
N TRP A 101 -4.85 -22.86 12.28
CA TRP A 101 -5.12 -24.24 11.87
C TRP A 101 -4.28 -24.65 10.67
N ALA A 102 -3.00 -24.22 10.65
CA ALA A 102 -2.09 -24.62 9.60
C ALA A 102 -1.93 -26.16 9.60
N PRO A 103 -2.06 -26.83 8.43
CA PRO A 103 -1.98 -28.29 8.33
C PRO A 103 -0.52 -28.77 8.43
N VAL A 104 0.06 -28.63 9.62
CA VAL A 104 1.40 -29.11 9.96
C VAL A 104 1.29 -30.34 10.85
N MET A 105 2.21 -31.28 10.70
CA MET A 105 2.17 -32.58 11.39
C MET A 105 2.79 -32.54 12.80
N VAL A 106 2.90 -31.34 13.37
CA VAL A 106 3.42 -31.07 14.72
C VAL A 106 2.55 -30.06 15.42
N HIS A 107 2.57 -30.07 16.75
CA HIS A 107 1.84 -29.08 17.52
C HIS A 107 2.51 -27.72 17.41
N VAL A 108 1.74 -26.71 16.98
CA VAL A 108 2.11 -25.29 16.96
C VAL A 108 0.88 -24.47 17.36
N ASP A 109 1.07 -23.39 18.05
CA ASP A 109 -0.05 -22.48 18.39
C ASP A 109 -0.59 -21.79 17.16
N THR A 110 0.28 -21.32 16.30
CA THR A 110 -0.07 -20.67 15.02
C THR A 110 1.14 -20.57 14.12
N VAL A 111 0.88 -20.53 12.82
CA VAL A 111 1.84 -20.09 11.81
C VAL A 111 1.47 -18.66 11.39
N SER A 112 2.43 -17.79 11.24
CA SER A 112 2.16 -16.40 10.86
C SER A 112 3.24 -15.78 9.99
N VAL A 113 2.83 -14.78 9.21
CA VAL A 113 3.71 -13.88 8.47
C VAL A 113 3.45 -12.46 8.93
N SER A 114 4.52 -11.72 9.17
CA SER A 114 4.47 -10.29 9.50
C SER A 114 5.30 -9.50 8.50
N ILE A 115 4.71 -8.48 7.91
CA ILE A 115 5.38 -7.59 6.97
C ILE A 115 5.24 -6.14 7.41
N SER A 116 6.19 -5.30 6.99
CA SER A 116 6.12 -3.84 7.14
C SER A 116 6.29 -3.20 5.77
N ARG A 117 5.36 -2.33 5.39
CA ARG A 117 5.38 -1.57 4.14
C ARG A 117 5.12 -0.10 4.43
N LYS A 118 5.71 0.80 3.63
CA LYS A 118 5.55 2.24 3.81
C LYS A 118 5.61 2.97 2.47
N LYS A 119 4.95 4.11 2.41
CA LYS A 119 5.09 5.07 1.31
C LYS A 119 6.47 5.73 1.39
N HIS A 120 7.09 5.92 0.23
CA HIS A 120 8.31 6.69 0.08
C HIS A 120 8.03 7.90 -0.80
N THR A 121 8.58 9.05 -0.42
CA THR A 121 8.60 10.21 -1.31
C THR A 121 9.91 10.17 -2.09
N ALA A 122 9.81 10.29 -3.41
CA ALA A 122 10.93 10.45 -4.31
C ALA A 122 10.82 11.80 -5.04
N TYR A 123 11.96 12.42 -5.29
CA TYR A 123 12.06 13.63 -6.10
C TYR A 123 12.72 13.26 -7.41
N LEU A 124 12.07 13.61 -8.52
CA LEU A 124 12.54 13.27 -9.86
C LEU A 124 12.87 14.55 -10.63
N GLY A 125 14.03 14.57 -11.27
CA GLY A 125 14.36 15.58 -12.30
C GLY A 125 14.03 15.00 -13.67
N LEU A 126 13.20 15.69 -14.44
CA LEU A 126 12.92 15.36 -15.84
C LEU A 126 13.50 16.43 -16.74
N GLY A 127 13.97 16.05 -17.93
CA GLY A 127 14.48 17.00 -18.92
C GLY A 127 14.15 16.55 -20.33
N SER A 128 13.91 17.52 -21.21
CA SER A 128 13.69 17.30 -22.65
C SER A 128 14.42 18.36 -23.46
N ASN A 129 15.08 17.96 -24.55
CA ASN A 129 15.81 18.84 -25.43
C ASN A 129 15.44 18.68 -26.93
N ILE A 130 14.44 17.87 -27.23
CA ILE A 130 14.05 17.51 -28.61
C ILE A 130 12.57 17.78 -28.81
N GLY A 131 12.20 18.33 -29.96
CA GLY A 131 10.83 18.50 -30.40
C GLY A 131 9.99 19.39 -29.48
N ASP A 132 8.75 19.00 -29.23
CA ASP A 132 7.85 19.65 -28.28
C ASP A 132 8.21 19.19 -26.86
N ARG A 133 9.07 19.94 -26.21
CA ARG A 133 9.70 19.62 -24.92
C ARG A 133 8.68 19.52 -23.80
N GLU A 134 7.69 20.43 -23.76
CA GLU A 134 6.65 20.43 -22.72
C GLU A 134 5.77 19.18 -22.86
N SER A 135 5.36 18.86 -24.08
CA SER A 135 4.56 17.65 -24.35
C SER A 135 5.27 16.36 -23.91
N TYR A 136 6.59 16.26 -24.10
CA TYR A 136 7.35 15.10 -23.62
C TYR A 136 7.42 15.01 -22.11
N LEU A 137 7.50 16.14 -21.39
CA LEU A 137 7.49 16.18 -19.93
C LEU A 137 6.11 15.80 -19.38
N ASP A 138 5.03 16.32 -19.98
CA ASP A 138 3.67 15.95 -19.62
C ASP A 138 3.41 14.45 -19.84
N MET A 139 3.87 13.90 -20.96
CA MET A 139 3.78 12.45 -21.20
C MET A 139 4.52 11.64 -20.15
N ALA A 140 5.69 12.08 -19.69
CA ALA A 140 6.43 11.38 -18.65
C ALA A 140 5.70 11.42 -17.29
N ILE A 141 5.09 12.56 -16.95
CA ILE A 141 4.26 12.72 -15.74
C ILE A 141 3.04 11.78 -15.81
N ASP A 142 2.39 11.74 -16.97
CA ASP A 142 1.24 10.87 -17.20
C ASP A 142 1.60 9.37 -17.09
N GLU A 143 2.76 8.95 -17.62
CA GLU A 143 3.25 7.58 -17.50
C GLU A 143 3.54 7.22 -16.03
N LEU A 144 4.12 8.13 -15.25
CA LEU A 144 4.34 7.93 -13.81
C LEU A 144 3.01 7.72 -13.07
N ASN A 145 1.97 8.48 -13.42
CA ASN A 145 0.64 8.35 -12.79
C ASN A 145 -0.14 7.09 -13.20
N LYS A 146 0.25 6.42 -14.30
CA LYS A 146 -0.36 5.13 -14.71
C LYS A 146 0.15 3.96 -13.89
N ASP A 147 1.31 4.09 -13.26
CA ASP A 147 1.83 3.03 -12.38
C ASP A 147 0.99 2.89 -11.12
N LYS A 148 0.62 1.65 -10.77
CA LYS A 148 -0.24 1.35 -9.60
C LYS A 148 0.34 1.86 -8.28
N TYR A 149 1.67 1.86 -8.16
CA TYR A 149 2.39 2.15 -6.91
C TYR A 149 2.99 3.55 -6.86
N THR A 150 2.82 4.32 -7.94
CA THR A 150 3.36 5.67 -8.07
C THR A 150 2.23 6.69 -8.15
N LYS A 151 2.34 7.77 -7.39
CA LYS A 151 1.41 8.90 -7.43
C LYS A 151 2.22 10.18 -7.49
N VAL A 152 2.10 10.91 -8.58
CA VAL A 152 2.66 12.26 -8.66
C VAL A 152 1.85 13.17 -7.75
N THR A 153 2.47 13.68 -6.69
CA THR A 153 1.81 14.51 -5.69
C THR A 153 1.99 16.00 -5.95
N ARG A 154 3.07 16.36 -6.66
CA ARG A 154 3.39 17.74 -7.00
C ARG A 154 4.27 17.77 -8.24
N VAL A 155 4.04 18.76 -9.08
CA VAL A 155 4.89 19.11 -10.24
C VAL A 155 5.32 20.55 -10.04
N SER A 156 6.61 20.85 -10.29
CA SER A 156 7.12 22.23 -10.34
C SER A 156 6.73 22.90 -11.64
N ASP A 157 6.90 24.21 -11.70
CA ASP A 157 6.86 24.93 -12.98
C ASP A 157 7.97 24.44 -13.90
N PHE A 158 7.74 24.51 -15.20
CA PHE A 158 8.75 24.21 -16.21
C PHE A 158 9.75 25.37 -16.29
N ILE A 159 11.04 25.04 -16.28
CA ILE A 159 12.12 26.01 -16.38
C ILE A 159 12.89 25.76 -17.68
N GLU A 160 12.98 26.77 -18.51
CA GLU A 160 13.83 26.73 -19.67
C GLU A 160 15.24 27.21 -19.28
N THR A 161 16.25 26.42 -19.60
CA THR A 161 17.66 26.74 -19.31
C THR A 161 18.49 26.68 -20.58
N GLU A 162 19.59 27.45 -20.62
CA GLU A 162 20.59 27.29 -21.67
C GLU A 162 21.23 25.87 -21.56
N PRO A 163 21.50 25.23 -22.68
CA PRO A 163 22.14 23.93 -22.69
C PRO A 163 23.58 24.00 -22.16
N PHE A 164 23.92 23.10 -21.25
CA PHE A 164 25.29 22.97 -20.70
C PHE A 164 26.33 22.51 -21.75
N SER A 165 25.88 21.87 -22.78
CA SER A 165 26.53 21.55 -24.05
C SER A 165 25.42 21.46 -25.08
N SER A 166 25.72 21.44 -26.36
CA SER A 166 24.74 21.53 -27.45
C SER A 166 23.44 20.67 -27.36
N ASN A 167 23.19 19.99 -26.26
CA ASN A 167 22.08 19.00 -26.18
C ASN A 167 21.50 18.69 -24.81
N VAL A 168 21.56 19.50 -23.75
CA VAL A 168 20.96 19.10 -22.45
C VAL A 168 20.18 20.24 -21.79
N PHE A 169 18.92 19.95 -21.42
CA PHE A 169 18.06 20.74 -20.53
C PHE A 169 17.67 19.92 -19.31
N ILE A 170 17.64 20.52 -18.15
CA ILE A 170 17.25 19.87 -16.90
C ILE A 170 16.04 20.57 -16.32
N LEU A 171 15.00 19.80 -16.00
CA LEU A 171 13.84 20.24 -15.23
C LEU A 171 13.84 19.57 -13.87
N SER A 172 13.53 20.31 -12.81
CA SER A 172 13.40 19.78 -11.45
C SER A 172 11.93 19.61 -11.08
N ILE A 173 11.55 18.40 -10.67
CA ILE A 173 10.25 18.12 -10.05
C ILE A 173 10.48 17.88 -8.57
N LEU A 174 9.74 18.59 -7.71
CA LEU A 174 9.77 18.43 -6.25
C LEU A 174 8.55 17.66 -5.76
#